data_ed353f2e72ddf7363756744cc538edba
#
_entry.id   ed353f2e72ddf7363756744cc538edba
#
_cell.length_a   1.000
_cell.length_b   1.000
_cell.length_c   1.000
_cell.angle_alpha   90.00
_cell.angle_beta   90.00
_cell.angle_gamma   90.00
#
_symmetry.space_group_name_H-M   'P 1'
#
loop_
_entity.id
_entity.type
_entity.pdbx_description
1 polymer ?
#
loop_
_entity_poly.entity_id
_entity_poly.type
_entity_poly.pdbx_seq_one_letter_code
_entity_poly.pdbx_strand_id
1 'polypeptide(L)'
;MCDPTAAHAALAGDRPVDAFFVDPLTDTPALRTVRDGAPALRFYAPLALPSTGAELASVVLDDTVWVKTSDGQVHPAPCTPNEHLWWGDGWGDKPSEAATVITTLLDDLGATVDLREHWKAPRGLTALLEQQTKGGRTELHRHTLLHARMTQPRG
;
A
#
# COMPACT_ATOMS: atom_id res chain seq x y z
N MET A 1 -7.02 -26.77 13.12
CA MET A 1 -5.71 -26.08 13.01
C MET A 1 -5.39 -26.04 11.53
N CYS A 2 -5.35 -24.86 10.95
CA CYS A 2 -4.98 -24.72 9.54
C CYS A 2 -3.45 -24.79 9.45
N ASP A 3 -2.92 -25.71 8.67
CA ASP A 3 -1.49 -25.74 8.42
C ASP A 3 -1.09 -24.45 7.69
N PRO A 4 -0.07 -23.74 8.17
CA PRO A 4 0.37 -22.54 7.51
C PRO A 4 0.85 -22.87 6.10
N THR A 5 0.38 -22.08 5.14
CA THR A 5 0.90 -22.15 3.76
C THR A 5 2.38 -21.79 3.72
N ALA A 6 3.07 -22.15 2.63
CA ALA A 6 4.46 -21.71 2.43
C ALA A 6 4.61 -20.18 2.51
N ALA A 7 3.58 -19.43 2.08
CA ALA A 7 3.55 -17.98 2.21
C ALA A 7 3.48 -17.51 3.66
N HIS A 8 2.68 -18.16 4.51
CA HIS A 8 2.65 -17.86 5.95
C HIS A 8 4.00 -18.18 6.60
N ALA A 9 4.62 -19.30 6.25
CA ALA A 9 5.94 -19.66 6.76
C ALA A 9 7.01 -18.64 6.37
N ALA A 10 6.99 -18.16 5.13
CA ALA A 10 7.90 -17.12 4.66
C ALA A 10 7.69 -15.78 5.37
N LEU A 11 6.43 -15.40 5.66
CA LEU A 11 6.12 -14.20 6.44
C LEU A 11 6.56 -14.32 7.91
N ALA A 12 6.46 -15.50 8.51
CA ALA A 12 6.83 -15.72 9.90
C ALA A 12 8.32 -15.49 10.13
N GLY A 13 9.16 -16.05 9.24
CA GLY A 13 10.59 -16.12 9.50
C GLY A 13 10.84 -16.85 10.84
N ASP A 14 11.73 -16.31 11.66
CA ASP A 14 12.06 -16.85 13.00
C ASP A 14 11.20 -16.26 14.14
N ARG A 15 10.10 -15.56 13.83
CA ARG A 15 9.28 -14.90 14.83
C ARG A 15 8.17 -15.79 15.36
N PRO A 16 7.86 -15.72 16.67
CA PRO A 16 6.71 -16.41 17.23
C PRO A 16 5.41 -15.93 16.55
N VAL A 17 4.62 -16.88 16.05
CA VAL A 17 3.33 -16.62 15.40
C VAL A 17 2.22 -16.95 16.38
N ASP A 18 1.32 -15.99 16.56
CA ASP A 18 0.15 -16.10 17.43
C ASP A 18 -1.11 -16.52 16.65
N ALA A 19 -1.28 -16.01 15.44
CA ALA A 19 -2.41 -16.35 14.60
C ALA A 19 -2.10 -16.22 13.10
N PHE A 20 -2.80 -17.04 12.28
CA PHE A 20 -2.74 -17.02 10.82
C PHE A 20 -4.07 -16.52 10.27
N PHE A 21 -4.01 -15.70 9.23
CA PHE A 21 -5.16 -15.11 8.56
C PHE A 21 -5.00 -15.20 7.05
N VAL A 22 -6.10 -15.14 6.36
CA VAL A 22 -6.18 -14.92 4.91
C VAL A 22 -7.19 -13.81 4.69
N ASP A 23 -6.83 -12.79 3.92
CA ASP A 23 -7.79 -11.77 3.50
C ASP A 23 -8.81 -12.43 2.55
N PRO A 24 -10.10 -12.46 2.89
CA PRO A 24 -11.11 -13.14 2.09
C PRO A 24 -11.35 -12.50 0.72
N LEU A 25 -10.88 -11.27 0.50
CA LEU A 25 -11.07 -10.53 -0.75
C LEU A 25 -9.91 -10.68 -1.72
N THR A 26 -8.70 -10.83 -1.21
CA THR A 26 -7.47 -10.88 -2.03
C THR A 26 -6.72 -12.19 -1.93
N ASP A 27 -7.16 -13.13 -1.09
CA ASP A 27 -6.44 -14.35 -0.72
C ASP A 27 -5.03 -14.09 -0.18
N THR A 28 -4.76 -12.86 0.25
CA THR A 28 -3.46 -12.46 0.77
C THR A 28 -3.22 -13.06 2.14
N PRO A 29 -2.15 -13.83 2.34
CA PRO A 29 -1.81 -14.39 3.65
C PRO A 29 -1.34 -13.28 4.59
N ALA A 30 -1.79 -13.36 5.84
CA ALA A 30 -1.36 -12.49 6.92
C ALA A 30 -1.15 -13.30 8.19
N LEU A 31 -0.30 -12.80 9.07
CA LEU A 31 -0.09 -13.41 10.37
C LEU A 31 0.12 -12.38 11.47
N ARG A 32 -0.27 -12.74 12.67
CA ARG A 32 0.04 -11.94 13.86
C ARG A 32 1.25 -12.52 14.56
N THR A 33 2.23 -11.66 14.79
CA THR A 33 3.43 -11.97 15.59
C THR A 33 3.46 -11.11 16.83
N VAL A 34 4.31 -11.48 17.78
CA VAL A 34 4.63 -10.64 18.92
C VAL A 34 6.02 -10.02 18.70
N ARG A 35 6.08 -8.69 18.75
CA ARG A 35 7.32 -7.94 18.70
C ARG A 35 7.41 -7.03 19.91
N ASP A 36 8.48 -7.21 20.70
CA ASP A 36 8.72 -6.41 21.91
C ASP A 36 7.53 -6.40 22.89
N GLY A 37 6.85 -7.55 23.02
CA GLY A 37 5.66 -7.71 23.85
C GLY A 37 4.36 -7.16 23.28
N ALA A 38 4.38 -6.55 22.09
CA ALA A 38 3.21 -6.03 21.41
C ALA A 38 2.83 -6.87 20.19
N PRO A 39 1.54 -7.04 19.89
CA PRO A 39 1.10 -7.71 18.67
C PRO A 39 1.44 -6.86 17.44
N ALA A 40 1.94 -7.52 16.39
CA ALA A 40 2.22 -6.91 15.10
C ALA A 40 1.62 -7.76 13.98
N LEU A 41 0.93 -7.13 13.04
CA LEU A 41 0.40 -7.79 11.86
C LEU A 41 1.44 -7.76 10.73
N ARG A 42 1.66 -8.91 10.11
CA ARG A 42 2.49 -9.06 8.91
C ARG A 42 1.64 -9.62 7.78
N PHE A 43 1.82 -9.09 6.59
CA PHE A 43 1.08 -9.50 5.40
C PHE A 43 1.92 -9.25 4.15
N TYR A 44 1.57 -9.95 3.06
CA TYR A 44 2.01 -9.57 1.73
C TYR A 44 1.08 -8.50 1.17
N ALA A 45 1.64 -7.51 0.48
CA ALA A 45 0.83 -6.64 -0.34
C ALA A 45 0.28 -7.42 -1.54
N PRO A 46 -0.98 -7.21 -1.95
CA PRO A 46 -1.52 -7.81 -3.15
C PRO A 46 -0.82 -7.27 -4.39
N LEU A 47 -0.81 -8.02 -5.49
CA LEU A 47 -0.33 -7.54 -6.79
C LEU A 47 -1.35 -6.63 -7.47
N ALA A 48 -2.62 -6.85 -7.20
CA ALA A 48 -3.75 -6.05 -7.66
C ALA A 48 -4.89 -6.16 -6.65
N LEU A 49 -5.74 -5.15 -6.60
CA LEU A 49 -6.97 -5.17 -5.79
C LEU A 49 -8.10 -5.87 -6.54
N PRO A 50 -9.15 -6.34 -5.82
CA PRO A 50 -10.31 -6.92 -6.46
C PRO A 50 -10.99 -5.93 -7.43
N SER A 51 -11.33 -6.41 -8.64
CA SER A 51 -12.07 -5.62 -9.61
C SER A 51 -13.57 -5.67 -9.31
N THR A 52 -14.05 -4.73 -8.51
CA THR A 52 -15.46 -4.68 -8.04
C THR A 52 -16.28 -3.58 -8.72
N GLY A 53 -15.68 -2.81 -9.63
CA GLY A 53 -16.29 -1.60 -10.18
C GLY A 53 -16.23 -0.39 -9.24
N ALA A 54 -15.67 -0.54 -8.04
CA ALA A 54 -15.42 0.57 -7.14
C ALA A 54 -14.23 1.43 -7.62
N GLU A 55 -14.19 2.67 -7.15
CA GLU A 55 -13.10 3.60 -7.40
C GLU A 55 -12.25 3.79 -6.14
N LEU A 56 -11.03 4.29 -6.32
CA LEU A 56 -10.20 4.77 -5.21
C LEU A 56 -10.87 5.99 -4.57
N ALA A 57 -11.25 5.87 -3.30
CA ALA A 57 -11.85 6.97 -2.54
C ALA A 57 -10.78 7.80 -1.82
N SER A 58 -9.84 7.15 -1.16
CA SER A 58 -8.71 7.79 -0.49
C SER A 58 -7.55 6.81 -0.29
N VAL A 59 -6.39 7.35 0.03
CA VAL A 59 -5.27 6.58 0.58
C VAL A 59 -4.98 7.04 1.99
N VAL A 60 -4.60 6.12 2.84
CA VAL A 60 -4.14 6.41 4.21
C VAL A 60 -2.66 6.08 4.28
N LEU A 61 -1.88 7.10 4.61
CA LEU A 61 -0.45 6.99 4.85
C LEU A 61 -0.23 6.73 6.34
N ASP A 62 0.32 5.58 6.63
CA ASP A 62 0.62 5.15 8.00
C ASP A 62 1.90 4.32 7.96
N ASP A 63 1.97 3.15 8.57
CA ASP A 63 3.12 2.23 8.48
C ASP A 63 3.42 1.82 7.04
N THR A 64 2.39 1.77 6.21
CA THR A 64 2.41 1.58 4.77
C THR A 64 1.31 2.42 4.13
N VAL A 65 1.09 2.27 2.84
CA VAL A 65 -0.02 2.91 2.14
C VAL A 65 -1.23 1.98 2.16
N TRP A 66 -2.33 2.46 2.73
CA TRP A 66 -3.63 1.80 2.70
C TRP A 66 -4.53 2.44 1.68
N VAL A 67 -5.35 1.65 1.03
CA VAL A 67 -6.32 2.07 0.01
C VAL A 67 -7.72 1.92 0.57
N LYS A 68 -8.52 2.99 0.50
CA LYS A 68 -9.96 2.95 0.73
C LYS A 68 -10.69 3.06 -0.59
N THR A 69 -11.68 2.21 -0.77
CA THR A 69 -12.50 2.18 -1.97
C THR A 69 -13.82 2.89 -1.77
N SER A 70 -14.50 3.28 -2.85
CA SER A 70 -15.79 3.98 -2.80
C SER A 70 -16.92 3.17 -2.19
N ASP A 71 -16.80 1.83 -2.17
CA ASP A 71 -17.72 0.91 -1.51
C ASP A 71 -17.35 0.59 -0.05
N GLY A 72 -16.37 1.30 0.52
CA GLY A 72 -16.00 1.23 1.92
C GLY A 72 -15.00 0.13 2.30
N GLN A 73 -14.42 -0.58 1.33
CA GLN A 73 -13.38 -1.57 1.59
C GLN A 73 -12.04 -0.89 1.89
N VAL A 74 -11.19 -1.55 2.67
CA VAL A 74 -9.84 -1.11 3.00
C VAL A 74 -8.86 -2.23 2.67
N HIS A 75 -7.84 -1.91 1.88
CA HIS A 75 -6.82 -2.85 1.45
C HIS A 75 -5.41 -2.27 1.65
N PRO A 76 -4.39 -3.11 1.87
CA PRO A 76 -3.02 -2.66 1.63
C PRO A 76 -2.85 -2.29 0.16
N ALA A 77 -2.11 -1.22 -0.12
CA ALA A 77 -1.84 -0.85 -1.50
C ALA A 77 -1.05 -1.96 -2.23
N PRO A 78 -1.37 -2.24 -3.49
CA PRO A 78 -0.60 -3.18 -4.29
C PRO A 78 0.87 -2.82 -4.35
N CYS A 79 1.74 -3.81 -4.23
CA CYS A 79 3.18 -3.64 -4.29
C CYS A 79 3.85 -4.89 -4.84
N THR A 80 5.13 -4.82 -5.12
CA THR A 80 5.94 -5.98 -5.49
C THR A 80 5.97 -6.99 -4.33
N PRO A 81 5.95 -8.31 -4.59
CA PRO A 81 6.01 -9.32 -3.55
C PRO A 81 7.18 -9.10 -2.58
N ASN A 82 6.93 -9.31 -1.30
CA ASN A 82 7.89 -9.16 -0.19
C ASN A 82 8.35 -7.72 0.10
N GLU A 83 7.76 -6.72 -0.51
CA GLU A 83 8.06 -5.32 -0.22
C GLU A 83 6.85 -4.63 0.42
N HIS A 84 7.14 -3.67 1.31
CA HIS A 84 6.15 -2.73 1.79
C HIS A 84 6.20 -1.47 0.94
N LEU A 85 5.05 -0.98 0.51
CA LEU A 85 4.98 0.29 -0.18
C LEU A 85 5.24 1.41 0.85
N TRP A 86 6.40 2.05 0.74
CA TRP A 86 6.74 3.22 1.52
C TRP A 86 6.49 4.49 0.71
N TRP A 87 6.15 5.57 1.36
CA TRP A 87 5.71 6.82 0.74
C TRP A 87 6.53 8.04 1.17
N GLY A 88 7.29 7.94 2.26
CA GLY A 88 8.04 9.06 2.83
C GLY A 88 9.39 9.31 2.17
N ASP A 89 9.92 10.49 2.41
CA ASP A 89 11.26 10.89 1.99
C ASP A 89 12.39 10.12 2.72
N GLY A 90 13.62 10.32 2.29
CA GLY A 90 14.81 9.76 2.93
C GLY A 90 15.15 8.31 2.55
N TRP A 91 14.39 7.69 1.65
CA TRP A 91 14.61 6.33 1.15
C TRP A 91 14.60 6.26 -0.39
N GLY A 92 15.27 7.19 -1.05
CA GLY A 92 15.43 7.18 -2.50
C GLY A 92 14.10 7.33 -3.25
N ASP A 93 13.78 6.37 -4.10
CA ASP A 93 12.66 6.44 -5.04
C ASP A 93 11.28 6.10 -4.44
N LYS A 94 11.18 5.90 -3.12
CA LYS A 94 9.93 5.45 -2.48
C LYS A 94 8.72 6.37 -2.69
N PRO A 95 8.84 7.70 -2.65
CA PRO A 95 7.72 8.59 -2.99
C PRO A 95 7.25 8.42 -4.44
N SER A 96 8.15 8.24 -5.40
CA SER A 96 7.77 8.03 -6.81
C SER A 96 7.19 6.65 -7.06
N GLU A 97 7.64 5.62 -6.35
CA GLU A 97 7.01 4.29 -6.37
C GLU A 97 5.56 4.37 -5.85
N ALA A 98 5.34 5.00 -4.70
CA ALA A 98 4.00 5.21 -4.14
C ALA A 98 3.11 6.06 -5.06
N ALA A 99 3.65 7.11 -5.66
CA ALA A 99 2.94 7.93 -6.65
C ALA A 99 2.53 7.13 -7.89
N THR A 100 3.37 6.19 -8.34
CA THR A 100 3.06 5.27 -9.44
C THR A 100 1.90 4.36 -9.09
N VAL A 101 1.92 3.75 -7.90
CA VAL A 101 0.83 2.91 -7.41
C VAL A 101 -0.48 3.70 -7.36
N ILE A 102 -0.47 4.86 -6.72
CA ILE A 102 -1.66 5.71 -6.57
C ILE A 102 -2.19 6.14 -7.93
N THR A 103 -1.33 6.53 -8.87
CA THR A 103 -1.73 6.91 -10.24
C THR A 103 -2.43 5.76 -10.95
N THR A 104 -1.88 4.55 -10.86
CA THR A 104 -2.47 3.35 -11.44
C THR A 104 -3.86 3.09 -10.87
N LEU A 105 -4.02 3.17 -9.54
CA LEU A 105 -5.28 2.94 -8.86
C LEU A 105 -6.33 4.04 -9.10
N LEU A 106 -5.90 5.26 -9.37
CA LEU A 106 -6.81 6.35 -9.76
C LEU A 106 -7.44 6.11 -11.13
N ASP A 107 -6.72 5.48 -12.04
CA ASP A 107 -7.20 5.16 -13.38
C ASP A 107 -7.99 3.85 -13.41
N ASP A 108 -7.50 2.82 -12.74
CA ASP A 108 -8.15 1.51 -12.61
C ASP A 108 -7.77 0.85 -11.30
N LEU A 109 -8.72 0.75 -10.39
CA LEU A 109 -8.51 0.18 -9.05
C LEU A 109 -8.04 -1.28 -9.10
N GLY A 110 -8.46 -2.06 -10.08
CA GLY A 110 -8.10 -3.46 -10.26
C GLY A 110 -6.84 -3.71 -11.10
N ALA A 111 -6.16 -2.66 -11.55
CA ALA A 111 -4.98 -2.82 -12.39
C ALA A 111 -3.79 -3.40 -11.62
N THR A 112 -2.99 -4.19 -12.32
CA THR A 112 -1.67 -4.63 -11.82
C THR A 112 -0.70 -3.46 -11.87
N VAL A 113 0.00 -3.23 -10.77
CA VAL A 113 0.97 -2.14 -10.64
C VAL A 113 2.33 -2.59 -11.18
N ASP A 114 2.94 -1.72 -11.99
CA ASP A 114 4.29 -1.89 -12.51
C ASP A 114 5.18 -0.74 -12.01
N LEU A 115 6.17 -1.08 -11.18
CA LEU A 115 7.10 -0.11 -10.60
C LEU A 115 8.39 0.09 -11.40
N ARG A 116 8.58 -0.63 -12.51
CA ARG A 116 9.82 -0.56 -13.32
C ARG A 116 10.07 0.82 -13.91
N GLU A 117 9.04 1.64 -14.07
CA GLU A 117 9.11 2.99 -14.61
C GLU A 117 8.63 4.06 -13.62
N HIS A 118 8.87 3.85 -12.32
CA HIS A 118 8.43 4.76 -11.26
C HIS A 118 8.92 6.21 -11.42
N TRP A 119 10.04 6.43 -12.14
CA TRP A 119 10.53 7.79 -12.45
C TRP A 119 9.61 8.60 -13.36
N LYS A 120 8.63 7.94 -14.02
CA LYS A 120 7.58 8.59 -14.81
C LYS A 120 6.39 9.02 -13.97
N ALA A 121 6.41 8.78 -12.67
CA ALA A 121 5.32 9.18 -11.77
C ALA A 121 5.06 10.70 -11.85
N PRO A 122 3.80 11.13 -11.71
CA PRO A 122 3.45 12.55 -11.71
C PRO A 122 4.20 13.30 -10.61
N ARG A 123 4.98 14.31 -10.99
CA ARG A 123 5.83 15.05 -10.06
C ARG A 123 5.04 15.73 -8.93
N GLY A 124 3.85 16.25 -9.23
CA GLY A 124 3.01 16.87 -8.22
C GLY A 124 2.52 15.89 -7.17
N LEU A 125 2.21 14.65 -7.56
CA LEU A 125 1.80 13.61 -6.64
C LEU A 125 3.00 13.12 -5.80
N THR A 126 4.16 12.94 -6.41
CA THR A 126 5.40 12.62 -5.69
C THR A 126 5.73 13.70 -4.64
N ALA A 127 5.68 14.97 -5.02
CA ALA A 127 5.91 16.08 -4.10
C ALA A 127 4.88 16.15 -2.96
N LEU A 128 3.61 15.84 -3.24
CA LEU A 128 2.58 15.76 -2.20
C LEU A 128 2.95 14.69 -1.16
N LEU A 129 3.39 13.51 -1.59
CA LEU A 129 3.79 12.43 -0.69
C LEU A 129 5.03 12.78 0.13
N GLU A 130 6.03 13.40 -0.48
CA GLU A 130 7.25 13.86 0.20
C GLU A 130 6.97 14.86 1.33
N GLN A 131 5.92 15.67 1.17
CA GLN A 131 5.51 16.67 2.16
C GLN A 131 4.81 16.07 3.39
N GLN A 132 4.38 14.81 3.33
CA GLN A 132 3.68 14.19 4.45
C GLN A 132 4.65 13.88 5.59
N THR A 133 4.21 14.15 6.80
CA THR A 133 5.04 13.93 8.00
C THR A 133 5.13 12.45 8.33
N LYS A 134 6.35 11.94 8.49
CA LYS A 134 6.59 10.59 9.01
C LYS A 134 6.04 10.45 10.43
N GLY A 135 5.38 9.33 10.70
CA GLY A 135 4.88 8.99 12.03
C GLY A 135 3.50 9.56 12.36
N GLY A 136 2.87 10.30 11.45
CA GLY A 136 1.49 10.74 11.56
C GLY A 136 0.60 10.04 10.53
N ARG A 137 -0.56 9.54 10.96
CA ARG A 137 -1.56 9.00 10.04
C ARG A 137 -2.18 10.15 9.24
N THR A 138 -2.08 10.09 7.92
CA THR A 138 -2.65 11.08 7.00
C THR A 138 -3.56 10.40 5.99
N GLU A 139 -4.76 10.92 5.81
CA GLU A 139 -5.68 10.47 4.76
C GLU A 139 -5.73 11.50 3.63
N LEU A 140 -5.45 11.06 2.41
CA LEU A 140 -5.49 11.85 1.19
C LEU A 140 -6.67 11.40 0.33
N HIS A 141 -7.67 12.26 0.20
CA HIS A 141 -8.88 11.96 -0.57
C HIS A 141 -8.65 12.04 -2.08
N ARG A 142 -9.48 11.33 -2.85
CA ARG A 142 -9.39 11.22 -4.31
C ARG A 142 -9.20 12.59 -5.00
N HIS A 143 -9.99 13.60 -4.62
CA HIS A 143 -9.89 14.93 -5.25
C HIS A 143 -8.52 15.58 -5.04
N THR A 144 -7.92 15.42 -3.86
CA THR A 144 -6.56 15.91 -3.55
C THR A 144 -5.52 15.18 -4.40
N LEU A 145 -5.64 13.87 -4.52
CA LEU A 145 -4.75 13.04 -5.33
C LEU A 145 -4.84 13.38 -6.82
N LEU A 146 -6.06 13.55 -7.35
CA LEU A 146 -6.27 13.97 -8.74
C LEU A 146 -5.70 15.36 -9.01
N HIS A 147 -5.91 16.29 -8.10
CA HIS A 147 -5.35 17.64 -8.22
C HIS A 147 -3.82 17.60 -8.25
N ALA A 148 -3.20 16.88 -7.31
CA ALA A 148 -1.74 16.72 -7.25
C ALA A 148 -1.18 16.06 -8.51
N ARG A 149 -1.86 15.03 -9.04
CA ARG A 149 -1.47 14.36 -10.28
C ARG A 149 -1.37 15.31 -11.47
N MET A 150 -2.26 16.29 -11.55
CA MET A 150 -2.30 17.26 -12.65
C MET A 150 -1.41 18.47 -12.41
N THR A 151 -0.93 18.69 -11.21
CA THR A 151 -0.10 19.83 -10.85
C THR A 151 1.36 19.54 -11.16
N GLN A 152 2.01 20.45 -11.88
CA GLN A 152 3.48 20.43 -11.97
C GLN A 152 4.05 21.29 -10.84
N PRO A 153 4.92 20.77 -9.99
CA PRO A 153 5.58 21.60 -9.00
C PRO A 153 6.38 22.69 -9.71
N ARG A 154 6.21 23.91 -9.27
CA ARG A 154 7.04 25.02 -9.73
C ARG A 154 8.47 24.74 -9.27
N GLY A 155 9.36 24.59 -10.23
CA GLY A 155 10.79 24.43 -9.97
C GLY A 155 11.40 25.62 -9.26
#